data_dbb665fbec1baeb9ae515b8f19d300cb
#
_entry.id   dbb665fbec1baeb9ae515b8f19d300cb
#
_cell.length_a   1.000
_cell.length_b   1.000
_cell.length_c   1.000
_cell.angle_alpha   90.00
_cell.angle_beta   90.00
_cell.angle_gamma   90.00
#
_symmetry.space_group_name_H-M   'P 1'
#
loop_
_entity.id
_entity.type
_entity.pdbx_description
1 polymer ?
#
loop_
_entity_poly.entity_id
_entity_poly.type
_entity_poly.pdbx_seq_one_letter_code
_entity_poly.pdbx_strand_id
1 'polypeptide(L)'
;MCIRDRLNSNTPGHPEYGDTLGVETTTGPLGQGLGTAVGMALAERMSNAKFGKNLVDHFTYVMVGDGCLQEGISHESIEFAGHLKLAKLIVLWDNNSISIDGNTNLANSSNQIARFKASGWHTQSIDGHDFDQISKAIENAQKTNKPSFIACKTIIGFGSPNLAGTEKTPVSYTHLTLPTIVSV
;
A
#
# COMPACT_ATOMS: atom_id res chain seq x y z
N MET A 1 -8.29 -1.67 19.98
CA MET A 1 -9.17 -2.60 19.25
C MET A 1 -9.52 -1.96 17.92
N CYS A 2 -9.15 -2.60 16.84
CA CYS A 2 -9.30 -2.03 15.50
C CYS A 2 -10.77 -2.12 15.07
N ILE A 3 -11.43 -0.98 14.87
CA ILE A 3 -12.82 -0.90 14.39
C ILE A 3 -12.94 -1.51 12.99
N ARG A 4 -11.85 -1.47 12.22
CA ARG A 4 -11.73 -1.99 10.87
C ARG A 4 -11.99 -3.49 10.74
N ASP A 5 -11.79 -4.25 11.81
CA ASP A 5 -11.83 -5.71 11.78
C ASP A 5 -13.13 -6.29 12.35
N ARG A 6 -14.20 -5.51 12.41
CA ARG A 6 -15.49 -6.01 12.89
C ARG A 6 -16.36 -6.46 11.73
N LEU A 7 -17.04 -7.58 11.92
CA LEU A 7 -18.08 -8.05 11.00
C LEU A 7 -19.13 -6.94 10.78
N ASN A 8 -19.52 -6.71 9.53
CA ASN A 8 -20.42 -5.64 9.11
C ASN A 8 -19.92 -4.21 9.42
N SER A 9 -18.63 -4.02 9.61
CA SER A 9 -18.02 -2.69 9.69
C SER A 9 -17.95 -2.04 8.31
N ASN A 10 -18.13 -0.72 8.23
CA ASN A 10 -17.87 0.07 7.02
C ASN A 10 -16.37 0.13 6.66
N THR A 11 -15.52 -0.42 7.51
CA THR A 11 -14.07 -0.48 7.32
C THR A 11 -13.59 -1.93 7.51
N PRO A 12 -13.89 -2.83 6.56
CA PRO A 12 -13.50 -4.23 6.65
C PRO A 12 -11.98 -4.39 6.64
N GLY A 13 -11.49 -5.53 7.09
CA GLY A 13 -10.06 -5.87 7.04
C GLY A 13 -9.51 -5.96 5.63
N HIS A 14 -10.35 -6.35 4.67
CA HIS A 14 -10.08 -6.30 3.25
C HIS A 14 -10.92 -5.17 2.62
N PRO A 15 -10.33 -3.99 2.34
CA PRO A 15 -11.06 -2.87 1.77
C PRO A 15 -11.58 -3.17 0.37
N GLU A 16 -12.87 -2.92 0.16
CA GLU A 16 -13.53 -3.19 -1.11
C GLU A 16 -14.25 -1.94 -1.62
N TYR A 17 -14.32 -1.85 -2.95
CA TYR A 17 -15.07 -0.80 -3.61
C TYR A 17 -16.56 -0.89 -3.24
N GLY A 18 -17.09 0.22 -2.80
CA GLY A 18 -18.49 0.32 -2.37
C GLY A 18 -18.74 0.13 -0.87
N ASP A 19 -17.85 -0.58 -0.17
CA ASP A 19 -17.99 -0.81 1.28
C ASP A 19 -17.35 0.31 2.10
N THR A 20 -16.24 0.83 1.63
CA THR A 20 -15.48 1.88 2.31
C THR A 20 -15.37 3.11 1.42
N LEU A 21 -15.80 4.27 1.93
CA LEU A 21 -15.65 5.53 1.20
C LEU A 21 -14.17 5.85 0.94
N GLY A 22 -13.85 6.23 -0.30
CA GLY A 22 -12.49 6.55 -0.73
C GLY A 22 -11.67 5.35 -1.23
N VAL A 23 -12.29 4.18 -1.37
CA VAL A 23 -11.70 3.03 -2.03
C VAL A 23 -12.25 2.93 -3.45
N GLU A 24 -11.42 3.24 -4.44
CA GLU A 24 -11.81 3.23 -5.85
C GLU A 24 -11.65 1.87 -6.52
N THR A 25 -10.93 0.94 -5.90
CA THR A 25 -10.64 -0.37 -6.51
C THR A 25 -10.54 -1.45 -5.45
N THR A 26 -11.26 -2.54 -5.65
CA THR A 26 -11.07 -3.80 -4.93
C THR A 26 -9.84 -4.52 -5.48
N THR A 27 -8.98 -5.01 -4.60
CA THR A 27 -7.83 -5.84 -4.94
C THR A 27 -7.87 -7.16 -4.17
N GLY A 28 -7.12 -8.14 -4.58
CA GLY A 28 -7.02 -9.43 -3.93
C GLY A 28 -5.71 -10.10 -4.36
N PRO A 29 -5.55 -10.41 -5.66
CA PRO A 29 -4.28 -10.91 -6.16
C PRO A 29 -3.16 -9.90 -5.92
N LEU A 30 -2.06 -10.35 -5.32
CA LEU A 30 -0.91 -9.50 -4.96
C LEU A 30 -0.33 -8.80 -6.20
N GLY A 31 0.12 -7.56 -6.03
CA GLY A 31 0.70 -6.75 -7.10
C GLY A 31 -0.32 -6.02 -7.98
N GLN A 32 -1.56 -6.52 -8.10
CA GLN A 32 -2.58 -5.91 -8.95
C GLN A 32 -2.91 -4.47 -8.54
N GLY A 33 -3.00 -4.19 -7.25
CA GLY A 33 -3.26 -2.85 -6.75
C GLY A 33 -2.21 -1.84 -7.18
N LEU A 34 -0.93 -2.22 -7.15
CA LEU A 34 0.16 -1.35 -7.61
C LEU A 34 0.08 -1.09 -9.12
N GLY A 35 -0.14 -2.14 -9.92
CA GLY A 35 -0.32 -2.00 -11.37
C GLY A 35 -1.50 -1.09 -11.72
N THR A 36 -2.65 -1.27 -11.05
CA THR A 36 -3.83 -0.43 -11.21
C THR A 36 -3.55 1.03 -10.84
N ALA A 37 -2.86 1.27 -9.72
CA ALA A 37 -2.50 2.62 -9.28
C ALA A 37 -1.57 3.34 -10.28
N VAL A 38 -0.65 2.62 -10.90
CA VAL A 38 0.19 3.16 -11.98
C VAL A 38 -0.67 3.55 -13.19
N GLY A 39 -1.63 2.71 -13.57
CA GLY A 39 -2.60 3.02 -14.62
C GLY A 39 -3.45 4.25 -14.31
N MET A 40 -3.94 4.39 -13.07
CA MET A 40 -4.71 5.54 -12.61
C MET A 40 -3.89 6.83 -12.63
N ALA A 41 -2.64 6.80 -12.16
CA ALA A 41 -1.75 7.96 -12.19
C ALA A 41 -1.38 8.37 -13.62
N LEU A 42 -1.24 7.41 -14.54
CA LEU A 42 -1.06 7.70 -15.95
C LEU A 42 -2.31 8.33 -16.57
N ALA A 43 -3.49 7.78 -16.26
CA ALA A 43 -4.77 8.32 -16.73
C ALA A 43 -5.01 9.75 -16.22
N GLU A 44 -4.68 10.03 -14.95
CA GLU A 44 -4.69 11.40 -14.41
C GLU A 44 -3.81 12.32 -15.24
N ARG A 45 -2.57 11.95 -15.48
CA ARG A 45 -1.62 12.77 -16.25
C ARG A 45 -2.10 13.04 -17.67
N MET A 46 -2.65 12.03 -18.36
CA MET A 46 -3.20 12.17 -19.71
C MET A 46 -4.44 13.08 -19.71
N SER A 47 -5.32 12.89 -18.73
CA SER A 47 -6.53 13.71 -18.59
C SER A 47 -6.22 15.15 -18.20
N ASN A 48 -5.24 15.37 -17.31
CA ASN A 48 -4.73 16.69 -16.97
C ASN A 48 -4.19 17.42 -18.21
N ALA A 49 -3.39 16.73 -19.03
CA ALA A 49 -2.85 17.31 -20.27
C ALA A 49 -3.93 17.65 -21.28
N LYS A 50 -5.03 16.88 -21.32
CA LYS A 50 -6.14 17.09 -22.25
C LYS A 50 -7.15 18.12 -21.78
N PHE A 51 -7.52 18.11 -20.50
CA PHE A 51 -8.62 18.88 -19.95
C PHE A 51 -8.17 20.04 -19.05
N GLY A 52 -6.91 20.07 -18.69
CA GLY A 52 -6.30 21.09 -17.86
C GLY A 52 -6.41 20.81 -16.35
N LYS A 53 -5.50 21.44 -15.63
CA LYS A 53 -5.32 21.30 -14.18
C LYS A 53 -6.55 21.69 -13.36
N ASN A 54 -7.39 22.57 -13.87
CA ASN A 54 -8.60 22.99 -13.15
C ASN A 54 -9.68 21.90 -13.09
N LEU A 55 -9.61 20.91 -13.97
CA LEU A 55 -10.57 19.80 -14.03
C LEU A 55 -9.97 18.49 -13.49
N VAL A 56 -8.68 18.26 -13.72
CA VAL A 56 -8.02 17.02 -13.32
C VAL A 56 -6.68 17.34 -12.66
N ASP A 57 -6.61 17.19 -11.35
CA ASP A 57 -5.40 17.45 -10.56
C ASP A 57 -5.43 16.66 -9.23
N HIS A 58 -5.48 15.34 -9.31
CA HIS A 58 -5.57 14.48 -8.13
C HIS A 58 -4.34 13.56 -7.98
N PHE A 59 -4.09 13.12 -6.76
CA PHE A 59 -3.07 12.13 -6.45
C PHE A 59 -3.68 10.74 -6.40
N THR A 60 -2.87 9.75 -6.76
CA THR A 60 -3.18 8.33 -6.59
C THR A 60 -2.37 7.79 -5.43
N TYR A 61 -3.04 7.21 -4.45
CA TYR A 61 -2.43 6.56 -3.29
C TYR A 61 -2.65 5.05 -3.38
N VAL A 62 -1.63 4.28 -3.03
CA VAL A 62 -1.74 2.83 -2.93
C VAL A 62 -0.95 2.31 -1.74
N MET A 63 -1.53 1.37 -1.01
CA MET A 63 -0.86 0.65 0.06
C MET A 63 -0.40 -0.71 -0.45
N VAL A 64 0.81 -1.11 -0.10
CA VAL A 64 1.41 -2.37 -0.51
C VAL A 64 2.07 -3.06 0.68
N GLY A 65 1.99 -4.38 0.73
CA GLY A 65 2.78 -5.21 1.63
C GLY A 65 4.01 -5.81 0.93
N ASP A 66 4.81 -6.56 1.67
CA ASP A 66 6.00 -7.23 1.14
C ASP A 66 5.69 -8.19 0.00
N GLY A 67 4.65 -9.01 0.13
CA GLY A 67 4.21 -9.92 -0.91
C GLY A 67 3.83 -9.20 -2.21
N CYS A 68 3.15 -8.06 -2.11
CA CYS A 68 2.83 -7.25 -3.29
C CYS A 68 4.08 -6.80 -4.05
N LEU A 69 5.14 -6.45 -3.33
CA LEU A 69 6.40 -5.96 -3.92
C LEU A 69 7.24 -7.07 -4.55
N GLN A 70 6.96 -8.34 -4.26
CA GLN A 70 7.63 -9.50 -4.84
C GLN A 70 7.04 -9.94 -6.18
N GLU A 71 5.80 -9.56 -6.47
CA GLU A 71 5.14 -9.91 -7.72
C GLU A 71 5.83 -9.31 -8.95
N GLY A 72 5.86 -10.06 -10.06
CA GLY A 72 6.48 -9.62 -11.32
C GLY A 72 5.88 -8.33 -11.85
N ILE A 73 4.54 -8.21 -11.82
CA ILE A 73 3.82 -7.00 -12.24
C ILE A 73 4.26 -5.75 -11.45
N SER A 74 4.64 -5.92 -10.18
CA SER A 74 5.13 -4.82 -9.36
C SER A 74 6.48 -4.31 -9.84
N HIS A 75 7.39 -5.19 -10.26
CA HIS A 75 8.69 -4.80 -10.81
C HIS A 75 8.53 -3.96 -12.08
N GLU A 76 7.72 -4.43 -13.02
CA GLU A 76 7.42 -3.72 -14.26
C GLU A 76 6.72 -2.38 -14.02
N SER A 77 5.75 -2.35 -13.11
CA SER A 77 5.00 -1.15 -12.72
C SER A 77 5.90 -0.09 -12.09
N ILE A 78 6.83 -0.49 -11.21
CA ILE A 78 7.78 0.40 -10.55
C ILE A 78 8.71 1.05 -11.59
N GLU A 79 9.25 0.26 -12.50
CA GLU A 79 10.16 0.74 -13.53
C GLU A 79 9.44 1.69 -14.49
N PHE A 80 8.26 1.32 -14.96
CA PHE A 80 7.44 2.14 -15.85
C PHE A 80 7.03 3.47 -15.21
N ALA A 81 6.55 3.48 -13.97
CA ALA A 81 6.15 4.69 -13.26
C ALA A 81 7.33 5.63 -13.00
N GLY A 82 8.49 5.08 -12.66
CA GLY A 82 9.73 5.84 -12.49
C GLY A 82 10.22 6.48 -13.79
N HIS A 83 10.22 5.70 -14.89
CA HIS A 83 10.57 6.18 -16.22
C HIS A 83 9.69 7.34 -16.65
N LEU A 84 8.39 7.21 -16.51
CA LEU A 84 7.43 8.25 -16.85
C LEU A 84 7.39 9.39 -15.82
N LYS A 85 8.05 9.29 -14.68
CA LYS A 85 8.00 10.28 -13.60
C LYS A 85 6.56 10.63 -13.21
N LEU A 86 5.75 9.62 -12.87
CA LEU A 86 4.35 9.81 -12.46
C LEU A 86 4.29 10.46 -11.08
N ALA A 87 4.50 11.77 -11.02
CA ALA A 87 4.71 12.54 -9.79
C ALA A 87 3.54 12.51 -8.80
N LYS A 88 2.34 12.19 -9.26
CA LYS A 88 1.14 12.10 -8.41
C LYS A 88 0.84 10.70 -7.91
N LEU A 89 1.73 9.74 -8.15
CA LEU A 89 1.66 8.40 -7.57
C LEU A 89 2.43 8.33 -6.25
N ILE A 90 1.73 7.96 -5.19
CA ILE A 90 2.29 7.81 -3.84
C ILE A 90 2.01 6.40 -3.35
N VAL A 91 3.07 5.63 -3.14
CA VAL A 91 3.04 4.26 -2.63
C VAL A 91 3.45 4.25 -1.16
N LEU A 92 2.58 3.72 -0.30
CA LEU A 92 2.87 3.47 1.11
C LEU A 92 3.12 1.97 1.30
N TRP A 93 4.31 1.62 1.77
CA TRP A 93 4.67 0.24 2.05
C TRP A 93 4.54 -0.06 3.53
N ASP A 94 3.66 -1.01 3.85
CA ASP A 94 3.55 -1.58 5.20
C ASP A 94 4.75 -2.51 5.45
N ASN A 95 5.82 -1.91 5.99
CA ASN A 95 7.08 -2.59 6.29
C ASN A 95 7.06 -3.15 7.72
N ASN A 96 6.34 -4.24 7.90
CA ASN A 96 6.18 -4.90 9.20
C ASN A 96 7.08 -6.13 9.39
N SER A 97 7.91 -6.47 8.40
CA SER A 97 8.83 -7.60 8.40
C SER A 97 8.17 -8.98 8.44
N ILE A 98 6.85 -9.07 8.25
CA ILE A 98 6.11 -10.35 8.23
C ILE A 98 5.41 -10.50 6.89
N SER A 99 5.46 -11.70 6.32
CA SER A 99 4.74 -12.09 5.12
C SER A 99 4.15 -13.49 5.30
N ILE A 100 2.83 -13.62 5.18
CA ILE A 100 2.08 -14.88 5.33
C ILE A 100 2.45 -15.58 6.64
N ASP A 101 3.32 -16.59 6.59
CA ASP A 101 3.60 -17.50 7.70
C ASP A 101 4.93 -17.23 8.41
N GLY A 102 5.57 -16.07 8.20
CA GLY A 102 6.84 -15.81 8.85
C GLY A 102 7.53 -14.52 8.45
N ASN A 103 8.77 -14.39 8.89
CA ASN A 103 9.57 -13.23 8.62
C ASN A 103 9.93 -13.12 7.14
N THR A 104 9.87 -11.91 6.59
CA THR A 104 10.16 -11.63 5.17
C THR A 104 11.54 -12.07 4.72
N ASN A 105 12.53 -12.14 5.63
CA ASN A 105 13.89 -12.58 5.31
C ASN A 105 13.99 -14.07 4.91
N LEU A 106 12.95 -14.87 5.17
CA LEU A 106 12.88 -16.25 4.69
C LEU A 106 12.71 -16.35 3.17
N ALA A 107 12.12 -15.33 2.55
CA ALA A 107 11.77 -15.32 1.13
C ALA A 107 12.44 -14.19 0.34
N ASN A 108 12.86 -13.10 0.99
CA ASN A 108 13.35 -11.91 0.30
C ASN A 108 14.47 -11.23 1.08
N SER A 109 15.57 -10.94 0.38
CA SER A 109 16.71 -10.17 0.90
C SER A 109 16.88 -8.81 0.19
N SER A 110 15.95 -8.43 -0.69
CA SER A 110 16.07 -7.22 -1.50
C SER A 110 15.88 -5.96 -0.66
N ASN A 111 16.73 -4.97 -0.87
CA ASN A 111 16.51 -3.63 -0.33
C ASN A 111 15.48 -2.87 -1.18
N GLN A 112 14.22 -2.83 -0.73
CA GLN A 112 13.13 -2.21 -1.47
C GLN A 112 13.36 -0.71 -1.70
N ILE A 113 13.87 0.02 -0.70
CA ILE A 113 14.16 1.46 -0.83
C ILE A 113 15.20 1.71 -1.93
N ALA A 114 16.28 0.92 -1.93
CA ALA A 114 17.31 1.03 -2.96
C ALA A 114 16.77 0.69 -4.36
N ARG A 115 15.89 -0.31 -4.47
CA ARG A 115 15.24 -0.70 -5.73
C ARG A 115 14.40 0.44 -6.30
N PHE A 116 13.50 1.02 -5.51
CA PHE A 116 12.68 2.15 -5.95
C PHE A 116 13.54 3.37 -6.31
N LYS A 117 14.57 3.66 -5.52
CA LYS A 117 15.50 4.75 -5.80
C LYS A 117 16.24 4.55 -7.12
N ALA A 118 16.69 3.32 -7.42
CA ALA A 118 17.34 2.98 -8.69
C ALA A 118 16.39 3.13 -9.88
N SER A 119 15.09 2.87 -9.70
CA SER A 119 14.04 3.09 -10.71
C SER A 119 13.59 4.56 -10.81
N GLY A 120 14.28 5.51 -10.18
CA GLY A 120 14.02 6.95 -10.34
C GLY A 120 12.95 7.54 -9.42
N TRP A 121 12.51 6.81 -8.39
CA TRP A 121 11.52 7.26 -7.43
C TRP A 121 12.11 8.17 -6.35
N HIS A 122 11.29 9.03 -5.77
CA HIS A 122 11.54 9.67 -4.48
C HIS A 122 11.23 8.67 -3.36
N THR A 123 12.14 8.51 -2.41
CA THR A 123 11.98 7.49 -1.35
C THR A 123 12.13 8.12 0.03
N GLN A 124 11.27 7.72 0.95
CA GLN A 124 11.28 8.12 2.37
C GLN A 124 11.13 6.87 3.25
N SER A 125 11.63 6.94 4.48
CA SER A 125 11.41 5.92 5.51
C SER A 125 10.98 6.61 6.79
N ILE A 126 9.88 6.13 7.38
CA ILE A 126 9.23 6.73 8.55
C ILE A 126 8.80 5.66 9.54
N ASP A 127 8.53 6.08 10.77
CA ASP A 127 7.72 5.30 11.70
C ASP A 127 6.25 5.36 11.26
N GLY A 128 5.69 4.21 10.89
CA GLY A 128 4.30 4.08 10.43
C GLY A 128 3.27 4.18 11.55
N HIS A 129 3.68 4.34 12.80
CA HIS A 129 2.80 4.61 13.94
C HIS A 129 2.88 6.07 14.42
N ASP A 130 3.75 6.89 13.84
CA ASP A 130 3.89 8.32 14.12
C ASP A 130 3.10 9.15 13.10
N PHE A 131 1.98 9.72 13.52
CA PHE A 131 1.09 10.49 12.66
C PHE A 131 1.74 11.76 12.08
N ASP A 132 2.65 12.39 12.82
CA ASP A 132 3.34 13.60 12.34
C ASP A 132 4.34 13.26 11.25
N GLN A 133 5.06 12.15 11.38
CA GLN A 133 5.95 11.64 10.34
C GLN A 133 5.16 11.24 9.09
N ILE A 134 4.02 10.57 9.25
CA ILE A 134 3.14 10.19 8.13
C ILE A 134 2.68 11.42 7.37
N SER A 135 2.12 12.42 8.06
CA SER A 135 1.63 13.66 7.45
C SER A 135 2.74 14.38 6.69
N LYS A 136 3.90 14.55 7.33
CA LYS A 136 5.06 15.21 6.72
C LYS A 136 5.61 14.46 5.50
N ALA A 137 5.62 13.13 5.55
CA ALA A 137 6.08 12.32 4.43
C ALA A 137 5.13 12.43 3.21
N ILE A 138 3.82 12.46 3.44
CA ILE A 138 2.82 12.66 2.40
C ILE A 138 2.96 14.06 1.79
N GLU A 139 3.09 15.11 2.61
CA GLU A 139 3.31 16.47 2.12
C GLU A 139 4.58 16.60 1.28
N ASN A 140 5.68 15.94 1.70
CA ASN A 140 6.91 15.91 0.93
C ASN A 140 6.73 15.18 -0.41
N ALA A 141 6.01 14.06 -0.39
CA ALA A 141 5.71 13.29 -1.59
C ALA A 141 4.89 14.10 -2.61
N GLN A 142 3.94 14.90 -2.14
CA GLN A 142 3.12 15.76 -3.00
C GLN A 142 3.89 16.91 -3.67
N LYS A 143 5.04 17.28 -3.13
CA LYS A 143 5.88 18.39 -3.64
C LYS A 143 6.95 17.95 -4.63
N THR A 144 7.16 16.63 -4.79
CA THR A 144 8.19 16.11 -5.69
C THR A 144 7.69 15.98 -7.13
N ASN A 145 8.61 15.99 -8.08
CA ASN A 145 8.34 15.77 -9.50
C ASN A 145 8.56 14.30 -9.93
N LYS A 146 8.56 13.38 -8.99
CA LYS A 146 8.78 11.95 -9.19
C LYS A 146 7.71 11.16 -8.44
N PRO A 147 7.39 9.91 -8.85
CA PRO A 147 6.58 9.05 -8.01
C PRO A 147 7.27 8.83 -6.66
N SER A 148 6.49 8.69 -5.60
CA SER A 148 7.00 8.60 -4.24
C SER A 148 6.72 7.24 -3.62
N PHE A 149 7.73 6.69 -2.96
CA PHE A 149 7.67 5.47 -2.17
C PHE A 149 8.00 5.79 -0.72
N ILE A 150 7.05 5.52 0.18
CA ILE A 150 7.18 5.78 1.61
C ILE A 150 7.21 4.43 2.32
N ALA A 151 8.35 4.04 2.85
CA ALA A 151 8.50 2.86 3.68
C ALA A 151 8.04 3.18 5.10
N CYS A 152 6.85 2.71 5.46
CA CYS A 152 6.26 2.88 6.78
C CYS A 152 6.64 1.69 7.65
N LYS A 153 7.59 1.87 8.57
CA LYS A 153 7.94 0.82 9.53
C LYS A 153 6.78 0.66 10.52
N THR A 154 6.18 -0.53 10.52
CA THR A 154 5.03 -0.84 11.36
C THR A 154 5.26 -2.13 12.15
N ILE A 155 4.33 -2.41 13.04
CA ILE A 155 4.27 -3.67 13.80
C ILE A 155 2.96 -4.35 13.42
N ILE A 156 3.03 -5.55 12.86
CA ILE A 156 1.83 -6.33 12.55
C ILE A 156 1.00 -6.55 13.81
N GLY A 157 -0.33 -6.36 13.73
CA GLY A 157 -1.21 -6.50 14.88
C GLY A 157 -0.97 -5.47 15.99
N PHE A 158 -0.47 -4.28 15.64
CA PHE A 158 -0.26 -3.18 16.59
C PHE A 158 -1.50 -2.94 17.46
N GLY A 159 -1.31 -2.86 18.76
CA GLY A 159 -2.40 -2.73 19.73
C GLY A 159 -2.99 -4.07 20.22
N SER A 160 -2.58 -5.20 19.65
CA SER A 160 -2.93 -6.52 20.19
C SER A 160 -2.12 -6.81 21.46
N PRO A 161 -2.76 -7.17 22.59
CA PRO A 161 -2.04 -7.36 23.85
C PRO A 161 -1.03 -8.50 23.84
N ASN A 162 -1.29 -9.57 23.07
CA ASN A 162 -0.53 -10.82 23.15
C ASN A 162 0.07 -11.26 21.81
N LEU A 163 -0.32 -10.67 20.68
CA LEU A 163 0.04 -11.17 19.35
C LEU A 163 0.75 -10.13 18.49
N ALA A 164 0.88 -8.88 18.95
CA ALA A 164 1.58 -7.84 18.20
C ALA A 164 3.01 -8.28 17.82
N GLY A 165 3.40 -8.05 16.57
CA GLY A 165 4.73 -8.39 16.06
C GLY A 165 4.94 -9.88 15.73
N THR A 166 3.89 -10.69 15.73
CA THR A 166 4.00 -12.12 15.39
C THR A 166 3.20 -12.46 14.12
N GLU A 167 3.63 -13.52 13.43
CA GLU A 167 2.91 -14.10 12.28
C GLU A 167 1.50 -14.61 12.62
N LYS A 168 1.20 -14.75 13.91
CA LYS A 168 -0.11 -15.21 14.40
C LYS A 168 -1.19 -14.11 14.38
N THR A 169 -0.86 -12.93 13.90
CA THR A 169 -1.78 -11.78 13.79
C THR A 169 -2.10 -11.36 12.34
N PRO A 170 -2.32 -12.25 11.38
CA PRO A 170 -2.81 -11.81 10.09
C PRO A 170 -4.24 -11.29 10.25
N VAL A 171 -4.57 -10.21 9.54
CA VAL A 171 -5.90 -9.57 9.53
C VAL A 171 -7.01 -10.57 9.24
N SER A 172 -6.71 -11.63 8.50
CA SER A 172 -7.64 -12.70 8.17
C SER A 172 -8.11 -13.53 9.35
N TYR A 173 -7.33 -13.64 10.43
CA TYR A 173 -7.72 -14.50 11.57
C TYR A 173 -8.78 -13.88 12.47
N THR A 174 -8.88 -12.59 12.58
CA THR A 174 -9.93 -11.93 13.35
C THR A 174 -11.31 -12.06 12.72
N HIS A 175 -11.36 -12.38 11.42
CA HIS A 175 -12.60 -12.55 10.66
C HIS A 175 -12.95 -14.00 10.36
N LEU A 176 -11.96 -14.89 10.35
CA LEU A 176 -12.13 -16.28 9.91
C LEU A 176 -12.68 -17.22 10.96
N THR A 177 -12.82 -16.79 12.18
CA THR A 177 -13.42 -17.65 13.21
C THR A 177 -14.92 -17.84 13.07
N LEU A 178 -15.60 -17.06 12.22
CA LEU A 178 -17.04 -17.19 12.01
C LEU A 178 -17.44 -17.83 10.67
N PRO A 179 -16.87 -17.48 9.51
CA PRO A 179 -17.26 -18.09 8.24
C PRO A 179 -16.69 -19.49 8.01
N THR A 180 -15.50 -19.77 8.52
CA THR A 180 -14.82 -21.06 8.25
C THR A 180 -15.47 -22.22 8.97
N ILE A 181 -16.20 -21.97 10.03
CA ILE A 181 -16.94 -23.01 10.78
C ILE A 181 -18.23 -23.41 10.07
N VAL A 182 -18.71 -22.58 9.15
CA VAL A 182 -20.01 -22.78 8.46
C VAL A 182 -19.86 -23.47 7.11
N SER A 183 -18.64 -23.62 6.60
CA SER A 183 -18.38 -24.17 5.26
C SER A 183 -17.79 -25.58 5.25
N VAL A 184 -18.04 -26.38 6.29
CA VAL A 184 -17.72 -27.81 6.31
C VAL A 184 -18.98 -28.63 6.32
#